data_92cc86f96a4268c843c22dd867d43583
#
_entry.id   92cc86f96a4268c843c22dd867d43583
#
_cell.length_a   1.000
_cell.length_b   1.000
_cell.length_c   1.000
_cell.angle_alpha   90.00
_cell.angle_beta   90.00
_cell.angle_gamma   90.00
#
_symmetry.space_group_name_H-M   'P 1'
#
loop_
_entity.id
_entity.type
_entity.pdbx_description
1 polymer ?
#
loop_
_entity_poly.entity_id
_entity_poly.type
_entity_poly.pdbx_seq_one_letter_code
_entity_poly.pdbx_strand_id
1 'polypeptide(L)'
;MQTDMTVGKPMKMILDFTIPVFIGNVFQQFYNMADAIIVGKFVGTKGLAAVGSTGTIMFLIIGFLTGLTAGFTVLTSQKFGAGKMDEMRQSVGNAALLSIIISVIMTAVSMVGMHSLLTLMHTPEDIFQDAYIYIMIICGGIFAQVLYNILASILRALGNSKTPLYFLILAALLNIVLDLVFIIVFHMGVAGAAWATITAQGVSGVLCLIYIIKYVPELRLKADDWRFRSEIAKKEILVGIPMGLQYSITAIGTMMVQSAQNILGSYAVAAFTAGNKIENIFTQAYVAIGTTMATYNAQNIGARKLDRVRQGFNSAHIIGITYAIVTGVIIFFFGKYLSYLFISDNAAEVIPMVDTYVKCVAVFFIPLHFVNALRNGIQGMGYGLLPMLAGVAELAGRGITAMVAAAHKSYFGACMASPMAWVLAGGLLIVMYFYVMKDMKRRLGL
;
A
#
# COMPACT_ATOMS: atom_id res chain seq x y z
N MET A 1 13.26 -18.24 7.09
CA MET A 1 14.58 -18.25 6.44
C MET A 1 14.74 -16.93 5.72
N GLN A 2 15.81 -16.20 6.00
CA GLN A 2 16.19 -15.00 5.25
C GLN A 2 16.73 -15.43 3.90
N THR A 3 16.46 -14.62 2.87
CA THR A 3 16.91 -14.90 1.52
C THR A 3 17.86 -13.81 1.06
N ASP A 4 19.11 -14.16 0.84
CA ASP A 4 20.08 -13.28 0.19
C ASP A 4 19.73 -13.15 -1.29
N MET A 5 19.16 -12.00 -1.68
CA MET A 5 18.76 -11.72 -3.05
C MET A 5 19.93 -11.31 -3.96
N THR A 6 21.14 -11.28 -3.42
CA THR A 6 22.36 -10.94 -4.19
C THR A 6 22.96 -12.12 -4.92
N VAL A 7 22.43 -13.34 -4.70
CA VAL A 7 22.89 -14.60 -5.33
C VAL A 7 21.72 -15.37 -5.92
N GLY A 8 21.98 -16.27 -6.88
CA GLY A 8 20.93 -17.06 -7.54
C GLY A 8 20.29 -16.38 -8.76
N LYS A 9 19.30 -17.03 -9.38
CA LYS A 9 18.62 -16.53 -10.59
C LYS A 9 17.61 -15.42 -10.24
N PRO A 10 17.74 -14.20 -10.77
CA PRO A 10 16.87 -13.06 -10.44
C PRO A 10 15.38 -13.38 -10.60
N MET A 11 14.98 -14.00 -11.71
CA MET A 11 13.59 -14.36 -12.00
C MET A 11 12.97 -15.21 -10.89
N LYS A 12 13.67 -16.27 -10.46
CA LYS A 12 13.18 -17.16 -9.40
C LYS A 12 13.05 -16.42 -8.07
N MET A 13 14.05 -15.63 -7.72
CA MET A 13 14.05 -14.89 -6.44
C MET A 13 12.94 -13.86 -6.37
N ILE A 14 12.69 -13.16 -7.47
CA ILE A 14 11.61 -12.19 -7.58
C ILE A 14 10.26 -12.89 -7.45
N LEU A 15 10.04 -14.02 -8.14
CA LEU A 15 8.80 -14.79 -8.03
C LEU A 15 8.58 -15.34 -6.61
N ASP A 16 9.61 -15.99 -6.03
CA ASP A 16 9.54 -16.61 -4.71
C ASP A 16 9.23 -15.59 -3.60
N PHE A 17 9.64 -14.33 -3.78
CA PHE A 17 9.34 -13.23 -2.86
C PHE A 17 7.99 -12.57 -3.16
N THR A 18 7.66 -12.36 -4.44
CA THR A 18 6.44 -11.67 -4.87
C THR A 18 5.17 -12.46 -4.52
N ILE A 19 5.19 -13.79 -4.70
CA ILE A 19 4.01 -14.64 -4.48
C ILE A 19 3.48 -14.52 -3.03
N PRO A 20 4.30 -14.65 -1.96
CA PRO A 20 3.80 -14.45 -0.60
C PRO A 20 3.29 -13.03 -0.34
N VAL A 21 3.94 -12.00 -0.89
CA VAL A 21 3.48 -10.61 -0.77
C VAL A 21 2.13 -10.43 -1.46
N PHE A 22 1.98 -10.95 -2.67
CA PHE A 22 0.71 -10.91 -3.42
C PHE A 22 -0.42 -11.61 -2.66
N ILE A 23 -0.17 -12.82 -2.16
CA ILE A 23 -1.15 -13.56 -1.35
C ILE A 23 -1.55 -12.73 -0.13
N GLY A 24 -0.59 -12.13 0.57
CA GLY A 24 -0.85 -11.28 1.72
C GLY A 24 -1.73 -10.08 1.38
N ASN A 25 -1.43 -9.39 0.29
CA ASN A 25 -2.21 -8.24 -0.16
C ASN A 25 -3.66 -8.64 -0.52
N VAL A 26 -3.84 -9.79 -1.18
CA VAL A 26 -5.19 -10.31 -1.52
C VAL A 26 -5.95 -10.71 -0.26
N PHE A 27 -5.31 -11.38 0.70
CA PHE A 27 -5.91 -11.67 2.00
C PHE A 27 -6.34 -10.41 2.74
N GLN A 28 -5.56 -9.35 2.67
CA GLN A 28 -5.92 -8.07 3.27
C GLN A 28 -7.17 -7.45 2.62
N GLN A 29 -7.35 -7.59 1.30
CA GLN A 29 -8.58 -7.15 0.64
C GLN A 29 -9.80 -7.95 1.10
N PHE A 30 -9.69 -9.28 1.20
CA PHE A 30 -10.77 -10.12 1.69
C PHE A 30 -11.13 -9.83 3.15
N TYR A 31 -10.14 -9.59 4.00
CA TYR A 31 -10.36 -9.19 5.38
C TYR A 31 -11.12 -7.85 5.48
N ASN A 32 -10.73 -6.84 4.71
CA ASN A 32 -11.44 -5.56 4.68
C ASN A 32 -12.89 -5.71 4.19
N MET A 33 -13.15 -6.64 3.25
CA MET A 33 -14.51 -6.97 2.82
C MET A 33 -15.30 -7.68 3.92
N ALA A 34 -14.70 -8.63 4.62
CA ALA A 34 -15.34 -9.35 5.72
C ALA A 34 -15.75 -8.39 6.85
N ASP A 35 -14.86 -7.48 7.25
CA ASP A 35 -15.13 -6.44 8.24
C ASP A 35 -16.35 -5.59 7.83
N ALA A 36 -16.38 -5.08 6.58
CA ALA A 36 -17.49 -4.32 6.07
C ALA A 36 -18.82 -5.11 6.04
N ILE A 37 -18.78 -6.40 5.70
CA ILE A 37 -19.96 -7.27 5.72
C ILE A 37 -20.46 -7.48 7.16
N ILE A 38 -19.57 -7.73 8.12
CA ILE A 38 -19.92 -7.93 9.53
C ILE A 38 -20.55 -6.65 10.09
N VAL A 39 -19.92 -5.50 9.89
CA VAL A 39 -20.46 -4.21 10.33
C VAL A 39 -21.82 -3.93 9.67
N GLY A 40 -21.94 -4.10 8.35
CA GLY A 40 -23.18 -3.86 7.63
C GLY A 40 -24.34 -4.77 8.09
N LYS A 41 -24.05 -6.05 8.39
CA LYS A 41 -25.05 -7.03 8.77
C LYS A 41 -25.49 -6.91 10.25
N PHE A 42 -24.55 -6.63 11.16
CA PHE A 42 -24.80 -6.69 12.58
C PHE A 42 -24.90 -5.33 13.28
N VAL A 43 -24.27 -4.29 12.74
CA VAL A 43 -24.42 -2.89 13.23
C VAL A 43 -25.45 -2.13 12.42
N GLY A 44 -25.60 -2.48 11.13
CA GLY A 44 -26.59 -1.91 10.23
C GLY A 44 -26.00 -0.87 9.26
N THR A 45 -26.88 -0.33 8.42
CA THR A 45 -26.49 0.58 7.32
C THR A 45 -25.84 1.87 7.80
N LYS A 46 -26.26 2.43 8.93
CA LYS A 46 -25.64 3.62 9.51
C LYS A 46 -24.23 3.36 10.00
N GLY A 47 -24.00 2.21 10.68
CA GLY A 47 -22.66 1.80 11.11
C GLY A 47 -21.73 1.58 9.92
N LEU A 48 -22.21 0.91 8.87
CA LEU A 48 -21.43 0.72 7.64
C LEU A 48 -21.11 2.06 6.95
N ALA A 49 -22.07 2.98 6.90
CA ALA A 49 -21.84 4.32 6.35
C ALA A 49 -20.82 5.12 7.19
N ALA A 50 -20.87 5.01 8.52
CA ALA A 50 -19.92 5.65 9.42
C ALA A 50 -18.49 5.13 9.19
N VAL A 51 -18.30 3.81 9.15
CA VAL A 51 -16.99 3.19 8.84
C VAL A 51 -16.53 3.55 7.42
N GLY A 52 -17.43 3.50 6.45
CA GLY A 52 -17.13 3.84 5.06
C GLY A 52 -16.68 5.30 4.88
N SER A 53 -17.31 6.24 5.59
CA SER A 53 -16.95 7.66 5.53
C SER A 53 -15.54 7.97 6.04
N THR A 54 -15.01 7.14 6.95
CA THR A 54 -13.64 7.25 7.47
C THR A 54 -12.58 6.60 6.59
N GLY A 55 -12.99 5.80 5.59
CA GLY A 55 -12.08 4.98 4.77
C GLY A 55 -10.99 5.79 4.08
N THR A 56 -11.30 6.96 3.56
CA THR A 56 -10.32 7.84 2.92
C THR A 56 -9.31 8.39 3.93
N ILE A 57 -9.76 8.77 5.12
CA ILE A 57 -8.89 9.24 6.21
C ILE A 57 -7.95 8.11 6.65
N MET A 58 -8.51 6.90 6.82
CA MET A 58 -7.71 5.72 7.15
C MET A 58 -6.66 5.43 6.09
N PHE A 59 -7.03 5.47 4.80
CA PHE A 59 -6.08 5.25 3.71
C PHE A 59 -4.97 6.29 3.71
N LEU A 60 -5.29 7.55 4.01
CA LEU A 60 -4.32 8.63 4.09
C LEU A 60 -3.34 8.43 5.26
N ILE A 61 -3.83 8.13 6.45
CA ILE A 61 -3.00 7.96 7.66
C ILE A 61 -2.22 6.64 7.61
N ILE A 62 -2.91 5.52 7.42
CA ILE A 62 -2.31 4.17 7.46
C ILE A 62 -1.43 3.96 6.24
N GLY A 63 -1.85 4.42 5.06
CA GLY A 63 -1.04 4.40 3.85
C GLY A 63 0.26 5.18 4.01
N PHE A 64 0.20 6.40 4.58
CA PHE A 64 1.38 7.19 4.90
C PHE A 64 2.34 6.42 5.82
N LEU A 65 1.83 5.84 6.91
CA LEU A 65 2.63 5.07 7.87
C LEU A 65 3.24 3.80 7.24
N THR A 66 2.49 3.13 6.36
CA THR A 66 2.97 1.94 5.65
C THR A 66 4.12 2.29 4.69
N GLY A 67 3.98 3.37 3.92
CA GLY A 67 5.04 3.85 3.04
C GLY A 67 6.27 4.31 3.82
N LEU A 68 6.06 5.02 4.92
CA LEU A 68 7.12 5.52 5.79
C LEU A 68 7.94 4.39 6.40
N THR A 69 7.29 3.38 7.00
CA THR A 69 7.96 2.23 7.61
C THR A 69 8.70 1.38 6.57
N ALA A 70 8.14 1.20 5.37
CA ALA A 70 8.82 0.54 4.27
C ALA A 70 10.07 1.32 3.83
N GLY A 71 9.99 2.64 3.76
CA GLY A 71 11.12 3.51 3.39
C GLY A 71 12.24 3.51 4.42
N PHE A 72 11.93 3.47 5.71
CA PHE A 72 12.94 3.36 6.77
C PHE A 72 13.78 2.09 6.65
N THR A 73 13.21 1.00 6.16
CA THR A 73 13.91 -0.28 6.03
C THR A 73 14.72 -0.45 4.74
N VAL A 74 14.69 0.52 3.83
CA VAL A 74 15.53 0.48 2.60
C VAL A 74 17.01 0.45 2.95
N LEU A 75 17.46 1.30 3.89
CA LEU A 75 18.86 1.30 4.34
C LEU A 75 19.22 -0.03 5.00
N THR A 76 18.34 -0.59 5.83
CA THR A 76 18.51 -1.93 6.44
C THR A 76 18.75 -2.99 5.36
N SER A 77 17.95 -2.99 4.30
CA SER A 77 18.08 -3.92 3.17
C SER A 77 19.41 -3.74 2.43
N GLN A 78 19.86 -2.50 2.23
CA GLN A 78 21.16 -2.20 1.62
C GLN A 78 22.32 -2.71 2.48
N LYS A 79 22.27 -2.51 3.80
CA LYS A 79 23.31 -2.96 4.72
C LYS A 79 23.34 -4.49 4.83
N PHE A 80 22.18 -5.14 4.81
CA PHE A 80 22.08 -6.60 4.75
C PHE A 80 22.72 -7.13 3.47
N GLY A 81 22.36 -6.60 2.29
CA GLY A 81 22.96 -6.99 1.02
C GLY A 81 24.46 -6.73 0.92
N ALA A 82 24.99 -5.71 1.65
CA ALA A 82 26.42 -5.44 1.76
C ALA A 82 27.16 -6.39 2.71
N GLY A 83 26.45 -7.30 3.41
CA GLY A 83 27.04 -8.16 4.44
C GLY A 83 27.45 -7.44 5.73
N LYS A 84 27.08 -6.17 5.90
CA LYS A 84 27.47 -5.32 7.04
C LYS A 84 26.45 -5.44 8.18
N MET A 85 26.49 -6.54 8.90
CA MET A 85 25.47 -6.89 9.90
C MET A 85 25.37 -5.92 11.07
N ASP A 86 26.49 -5.34 11.53
CA ASP A 86 26.46 -4.34 12.61
C ASP A 86 25.80 -3.04 12.16
N GLU A 87 26.14 -2.53 10.95
CA GLU A 87 25.49 -1.35 10.38
C GLU A 87 24.00 -1.61 10.08
N MET A 88 23.64 -2.83 9.69
CA MET A 88 22.25 -3.27 9.48
C MET A 88 21.46 -3.22 10.80
N ARG A 89 22.00 -3.75 11.92
CA ARG A 89 21.36 -3.68 13.23
C ARG A 89 21.17 -2.24 13.71
N GLN A 90 22.17 -1.38 13.50
CA GLN A 90 22.05 0.04 13.83
C GLN A 90 20.94 0.73 13.01
N SER A 91 20.80 0.39 11.72
CA SER A 91 19.68 0.89 10.91
C SER A 91 18.34 0.37 11.45
N VAL A 92 18.23 -0.90 11.82
CA VAL A 92 17.01 -1.46 12.44
C VAL A 92 16.65 -0.73 13.73
N GLY A 93 17.62 -0.47 14.61
CA GLY A 93 17.39 0.27 15.86
C GLY A 93 16.91 1.70 15.61
N ASN A 94 17.52 2.42 14.64
CA ASN A 94 17.07 3.76 14.25
C ASN A 94 15.69 3.75 13.61
N ALA A 95 15.40 2.81 12.69
CA ALA A 95 14.07 2.67 12.07
C ALA A 95 12.98 2.39 13.13
N ALA A 96 13.29 1.58 14.15
CA ALA A 96 12.37 1.32 15.26
C ALA A 96 12.12 2.60 16.09
N LEU A 97 13.17 3.34 16.45
CA LEU A 97 13.06 4.61 17.19
C LEU A 97 12.25 5.66 16.39
N LEU A 98 12.56 5.83 15.10
CA LEU A 98 11.80 6.73 14.23
C LEU A 98 10.33 6.30 14.13
N SER A 99 10.06 5.01 14.06
CA SER A 99 8.69 4.48 14.02
C SER A 99 7.92 4.76 15.31
N ILE A 100 8.57 4.69 16.47
CA ILE A 100 7.98 5.09 17.76
C ILE A 100 7.68 6.59 17.77
N ILE A 101 8.65 7.43 17.41
CA ILE A 101 8.49 8.88 17.38
C ILE A 101 7.32 9.28 16.46
N ILE A 102 7.30 8.75 15.24
CA ILE A 102 6.26 9.11 14.26
C ILE A 102 4.88 8.58 14.68
N SER A 103 4.80 7.41 15.33
CA SER A 103 3.52 6.90 15.84
C SER A 103 2.95 7.81 16.92
N VAL A 104 3.77 8.32 17.83
CA VAL A 104 3.36 9.30 18.85
C VAL A 104 2.89 10.59 18.21
N ILE A 105 3.66 11.15 17.26
CA ILE A 105 3.29 12.39 16.55
C ILE A 105 1.99 12.20 15.78
N MET A 106 1.88 11.12 15.00
CA MET A 106 0.69 10.85 14.18
C MET A 106 -0.54 10.59 15.03
N THR A 107 -0.42 9.89 16.16
CA THR A 107 -1.51 9.71 17.10
C THR A 107 -1.97 11.05 17.64
N ALA A 108 -1.03 11.89 18.15
CA ALA A 108 -1.37 13.21 18.71
C ALA A 108 -2.04 14.12 17.66
N VAL A 109 -1.44 14.24 16.48
CA VAL A 109 -1.98 15.08 15.38
C VAL A 109 -3.36 14.59 14.93
N SER A 110 -3.51 13.27 14.73
CA SER A 110 -4.78 12.69 14.30
C SER A 110 -5.87 12.84 15.34
N MET A 111 -5.58 12.60 16.61
CA MET A 111 -6.57 12.73 17.70
C MET A 111 -7.04 14.18 17.89
N VAL A 112 -6.13 15.15 17.79
CA VAL A 112 -6.48 16.57 17.92
C VAL A 112 -7.26 17.08 16.70
N GLY A 113 -6.86 16.68 15.50
CA GLY A 113 -7.41 17.19 14.24
C GLY A 113 -8.68 16.48 13.74
N MET A 114 -9.04 15.31 14.29
CA MET A 114 -10.02 14.41 13.66
C MET A 114 -11.42 15.02 13.60
N HIS A 115 -11.88 15.69 14.67
CA HIS A 115 -13.19 16.34 14.69
C HIS A 115 -13.31 17.37 13.57
N SER A 116 -12.30 18.25 13.45
CA SER A 116 -12.25 19.28 12.40
C SER A 116 -12.18 18.68 11.01
N LEU A 117 -11.46 17.56 10.84
CA LEU A 117 -11.33 16.88 9.57
C LEU A 117 -12.65 16.25 9.12
N LEU A 118 -13.38 15.57 10.00
CA LEU A 118 -14.70 15.00 9.70
C LEU A 118 -15.72 16.10 9.37
N THR A 119 -15.66 17.22 10.08
CA THR A 119 -16.51 18.39 9.79
C THR A 119 -16.18 18.99 8.42
N LEU A 120 -14.90 19.13 8.08
CA LEU A 120 -14.46 19.62 6.77
C LEU A 120 -14.88 18.69 5.63
N MET A 121 -14.95 17.39 5.89
CA MET A 121 -15.42 16.39 4.93
C MET A 121 -16.95 16.36 4.80
N HIS A 122 -17.68 17.21 5.52
CA HIS A 122 -19.15 17.25 5.54
C HIS A 122 -19.77 15.89 5.87
N THR A 123 -19.19 15.19 6.87
CA THR A 123 -19.75 13.92 7.35
C THR A 123 -21.17 14.18 7.87
N PRO A 124 -22.20 13.40 7.42
CA PRO A 124 -23.57 13.59 7.85
C PRO A 124 -23.75 13.50 9.36
N GLU A 125 -24.59 14.35 9.94
CA GLU A 125 -24.78 14.44 11.39
C GLU A 125 -25.25 13.13 12.02
N ASP A 126 -26.08 12.37 11.31
CA ASP A 126 -26.67 11.11 11.79
C ASP A 126 -25.69 9.96 11.91
N ILE A 127 -24.50 10.07 11.30
CA ILE A 127 -23.40 9.08 11.37
C ILE A 127 -22.12 9.69 11.97
N PHE A 128 -22.10 10.99 12.22
CA PHE A 128 -20.88 11.70 12.66
C PHE A 128 -20.28 11.11 13.93
N GLN A 129 -21.12 10.84 14.94
CA GLN A 129 -20.66 10.33 16.22
C GLN A 129 -20.03 8.92 16.08
N ASP A 130 -20.66 8.04 15.30
CA ASP A 130 -20.16 6.69 15.05
C ASP A 130 -18.85 6.73 14.25
N ALA A 131 -18.77 7.57 13.22
CA ALA A 131 -17.55 7.80 12.45
C ALA A 131 -16.42 8.35 13.32
N TYR A 132 -16.72 9.30 14.19
CA TYR A 132 -15.76 9.90 15.11
C TYR A 132 -15.23 8.87 16.12
N ILE A 133 -16.11 8.09 16.75
CA ILE A 133 -15.72 7.03 17.70
C ILE A 133 -14.82 5.99 16.99
N TYR A 134 -15.24 5.52 15.82
CA TYR A 134 -14.48 4.53 15.05
C TYR A 134 -13.06 5.00 14.74
N ILE A 135 -12.95 6.17 14.11
CA ILE A 135 -11.65 6.68 13.67
C ILE A 135 -10.75 7.09 14.84
N MET A 136 -11.31 7.59 15.95
CA MET A 136 -10.54 7.92 17.14
C MET A 136 -9.91 6.69 17.79
N ILE A 137 -10.63 5.57 17.84
CA ILE A 137 -10.08 4.30 18.33
C ILE A 137 -8.95 3.84 17.41
N ILE A 138 -9.14 3.87 16.09
CA ILE A 138 -8.10 3.53 15.12
C ILE A 138 -6.86 4.42 15.28
N CYS A 139 -7.04 5.73 15.43
CA CYS A 139 -5.94 6.68 15.65
C CYS A 139 -5.23 6.44 16.99
N GLY A 140 -5.96 6.10 18.05
CA GLY A 140 -5.38 5.68 19.33
C GLY A 140 -4.55 4.39 19.21
N GLY A 141 -4.89 3.52 18.27
CA GLY A 141 -4.21 2.27 17.96
C GLY A 141 -3.09 2.35 16.93
N ILE A 142 -2.69 3.53 16.45
CA ILE A 142 -1.63 3.72 15.44
C ILE A 142 -0.35 2.97 15.81
N PHE A 143 0.02 2.94 17.10
CA PHE A 143 1.20 2.23 17.55
C PHE A 143 1.16 0.73 17.22
N ALA A 144 0.01 0.07 17.40
CA ALA A 144 -0.16 -1.34 17.07
C ALA A 144 0.02 -1.60 15.57
N GLN A 145 -0.53 -0.71 14.75
CA GLN A 145 -0.40 -0.75 13.29
C GLN A 145 1.05 -0.55 12.84
N VAL A 146 1.72 0.46 13.40
CA VAL A 146 3.13 0.77 13.09
C VAL A 146 4.04 -0.35 13.55
N LEU A 147 3.80 -0.95 14.72
CA LEU A 147 4.57 -2.09 15.23
C LEU A 147 4.58 -3.24 14.24
N TYR A 148 3.39 -3.67 13.79
CA TYR A 148 3.32 -4.73 12.78
C TYR A 148 3.99 -4.33 11.46
N ASN A 149 3.71 -3.13 10.95
CA ASN A 149 4.23 -2.67 9.66
C ASN A 149 5.75 -2.57 9.64
N ILE A 150 6.38 -2.03 10.71
CA ILE A 150 7.85 -1.92 10.75
C ILE A 150 8.52 -3.29 10.87
N LEU A 151 7.99 -4.19 11.70
CA LEU A 151 8.54 -5.54 11.86
C LEU A 151 8.39 -6.36 10.56
N ALA A 152 7.25 -6.27 9.90
CA ALA A 152 7.03 -6.90 8.60
C ALA A 152 7.98 -6.31 7.53
N SER A 153 8.23 -5.00 7.55
CA SER A 153 9.15 -4.33 6.63
C SER A 153 10.61 -4.72 6.88
N ILE A 154 11.02 -4.85 8.15
CA ILE A 154 12.36 -5.35 8.53
C ILE A 154 12.55 -6.79 8.03
N LEU A 155 11.58 -7.69 8.24
CA LEU A 155 11.67 -9.06 7.74
C LEU A 155 11.76 -9.10 6.21
N ARG A 156 10.97 -8.30 5.52
CA ARG A 156 11.06 -8.15 4.06
C ARG A 156 12.41 -7.61 3.62
N ALA A 157 12.98 -6.65 4.33
CA ALA A 157 14.31 -6.10 4.05
C ALA A 157 15.42 -7.16 4.06
N LEU A 158 15.26 -8.19 4.90
CA LEU A 158 16.15 -9.36 4.96
C LEU A 158 15.75 -10.48 3.96
N GLY A 159 14.86 -10.21 3.03
CA GLY A 159 14.43 -11.19 2.01
C GLY A 159 13.39 -12.21 2.50
N ASN A 160 12.76 -11.99 3.65
CA ASN A 160 11.74 -12.88 4.19
C ASN A 160 10.35 -12.29 3.97
N SER A 161 9.64 -12.73 2.95
CA SER A 161 8.25 -12.35 2.66
C SER A 161 7.20 -13.32 3.24
N LYS A 162 7.61 -14.53 3.61
CA LYS A 162 6.68 -15.58 4.09
C LYS A 162 6.24 -15.34 5.52
N THR A 163 7.16 -14.98 6.40
CA THR A 163 6.84 -14.74 7.81
C THR A 163 5.85 -13.59 8.01
N PRO A 164 6.00 -12.41 7.39
CA PRO A 164 4.98 -11.37 7.42
C PRO A 164 3.60 -11.84 6.93
N LEU A 165 3.56 -12.69 5.89
CA LEU A 165 2.31 -13.26 5.39
C LEU A 165 1.60 -14.09 6.47
N TYR A 166 2.31 -14.95 7.19
CA TYR A 166 1.69 -15.77 8.24
C TYR A 166 1.08 -14.91 9.37
N PHE A 167 1.79 -13.85 9.78
CA PHE A 167 1.25 -12.94 10.80
C PHE A 167 0.11 -12.07 10.26
N LEU A 168 0.09 -11.74 8.97
CA LEU A 168 -1.02 -11.06 8.34
C LEU A 168 -2.27 -11.93 8.29
N ILE A 169 -2.13 -13.20 7.92
CA ILE A 169 -3.24 -14.18 7.94
C ILE A 169 -3.76 -14.34 9.36
N LEU A 170 -2.88 -14.46 10.35
CA LEU A 170 -3.27 -14.53 11.76
C LEU A 170 -4.03 -13.27 12.19
N ALA A 171 -3.55 -12.08 11.84
CA ALA A 171 -4.23 -10.82 12.12
C ALA A 171 -5.62 -10.79 11.50
N ALA A 172 -5.76 -11.20 10.24
CA ALA A 172 -7.04 -11.23 9.54
C ALA A 172 -8.06 -12.18 10.18
N LEU A 173 -7.63 -13.40 10.51
CA LEU A 173 -8.50 -14.38 11.18
C LEU A 173 -8.90 -13.91 12.58
N LEU A 174 -7.95 -13.40 13.36
CA LEU A 174 -8.20 -12.88 14.70
C LEU A 174 -9.15 -11.68 14.64
N ASN A 175 -8.97 -10.77 13.69
CA ASN A 175 -9.86 -9.63 13.51
C ASN A 175 -11.31 -10.08 13.25
N ILE A 176 -11.54 -11.02 12.31
CA ILE A 176 -12.89 -11.53 12.03
C ILE A 176 -13.54 -12.12 13.29
N VAL A 177 -12.79 -12.90 14.07
CA VAL A 177 -13.30 -13.48 15.33
C VAL A 177 -13.61 -12.37 16.34
N LEU A 178 -12.73 -11.40 16.50
CA LEU A 178 -12.93 -10.30 17.44
C LEU A 178 -14.08 -9.37 17.00
N ASP A 179 -14.27 -9.13 15.71
CA ASP A 179 -15.43 -8.41 15.19
C ASP A 179 -16.74 -9.07 15.65
N LEU A 180 -16.84 -10.39 15.43
CA LEU A 180 -18.03 -11.13 15.85
C LEU A 180 -18.22 -11.08 17.37
N VAL A 181 -17.16 -11.21 18.16
CA VAL A 181 -17.24 -11.16 19.62
C VAL A 181 -17.61 -9.75 20.10
N PHE A 182 -16.93 -8.72 19.65
CA PHE A 182 -17.14 -7.35 20.14
C PHE A 182 -18.46 -6.76 19.66
N ILE A 183 -18.86 -7.06 18.43
CA ILE A 183 -20.10 -6.54 17.85
C ILE A 183 -21.32 -7.35 18.34
N ILE A 184 -21.27 -8.70 18.29
CA ILE A 184 -22.43 -9.54 18.57
C ILE A 184 -22.57 -9.85 20.06
N VAL A 185 -21.46 -10.24 20.74
CA VAL A 185 -21.52 -10.65 22.15
C VAL A 185 -21.50 -9.44 23.09
N PHE A 186 -20.59 -8.47 22.82
CA PHE A 186 -20.45 -7.30 23.68
C PHE A 186 -21.28 -6.09 23.22
N HIS A 187 -21.95 -6.16 22.08
CA HIS A 187 -22.83 -5.11 21.54
C HIS A 187 -22.14 -3.74 21.40
N MET A 188 -20.84 -3.74 21.05
CA MET A 188 -20.05 -2.49 21.00
C MET A 188 -20.27 -1.67 19.71
N GLY A 189 -21.08 -2.14 18.76
CA GLY A 189 -21.34 -1.43 17.51
C GLY A 189 -20.07 -1.16 16.69
N VAL A 190 -19.95 0.03 16.10
CA VAL A 190 -18.77 0.42 15.31
C VAL A 190 -17.47 0.47 16.12
N ALA A 191 -17.56 0.79 17.42
CA ALA A 191 -16.40 0.75 18.30
C ALA A 191 -15.82 -0.65 18.41
N GLY A 192 -16.67 -1.70 18.37
CA GLY A 192 -16.24 -3.08 18.37
C GLY A 192 -15.34 -3.42 17.17
N ALA A 193 -15.71 -3.01 15.96
CA ALA A 193 -14.90 -3.20 14.77
C ALA A 193 -13.54 -2.48 14.87
N ALA A 194 -13.51 -1.24 15.37
CA ALA A 194 -12.27 -0.52 15.57
C ALA A 194 -11.35 -1.21 16.59
N TRP A 195 -11.88 -1.64 17.75
CA TRP A 195 -11.12 -2.38 18.75
C TRP A 195 -10.64 -3.75 18.24
N ALA A 196 -11.45 -4.46 17.46
CA ALA A 196 -11.05 -5.72 16.84
C ALA A 196 -9.84 -5.51 15.91
N THR A 197 -9.88 -4.49 15.09
CA THR A 197 -8.79 -4.15 14.16
C THR A 197 -7.49 -3.85 14.89
N ILE A 198 -7.49 -2.93 15.86
CA ILE A 198 -6.24 -2.57 16.56
C ILE A 198 -5.72 -3.69 17.45
N THR A 199 -6.62 -4.49 18.06
CA THR A 199 -6.22 -5.64 18.88
C THR A 199 -5.59 -6.73 18.02
N ALA A 200 -6.19 -7.08 16.87
CA ALA A 200 -5.65 -8.05 15.94
C ALA A 200 -4.26 -7.64 15.42
N GLN A 201 -4.10 -6.38 15.04
CA GLN A 201 -2.81 -5.82 14.59
C GLN A 201 -1.78 -5.82 15.73
N GLY A 202 -2.17 -5.41 16.93
CA GLY A 202 -1.29 -5.41 18.12
C GLY A 202 -0.80 -6.80 18.48
N VAL A 203 -1.71 -7.77 18.57
CA VAL A 203 -1.37 -9.18 18.86
C VAL A 203 -0.41 -9.74 17.80
N SER A 204 -0.71 -9.51 16.51
CA SER A 204 0.15 -9.97 15.42
C SER A 204 1.51 -9.28 15.43
N GLY A 205 1.56 -7.97 15.75
CA GLY A 205 2.82 -7.24 15.93
C GLY A 205 3.66 -7.80 17.06
N VAL A 206 3.05 -8.05 18.22
CA VAL A 206 3.76 -8.63 19.38
C VAL A 206 4.25 -10.05 19.07
N LEU A 207 3.43 -10.89 18.45
CA LEU A 207 3.84 -12.24 18.08
C LEU A 207 4.96 -12.23 17.01
N CYS A 208 4.89 -11.30 16.07
CA CYS A 208 5.96 -11.08 15.09
C CYS A 208 7.26 -10.65 15.77
N LEU A 209 7.19 -9.77 16.77
CA LEU A 209 8.36 -9.35 17.56
C LEU A 209 8.97 -10.53 18.32
N ILE A 210 8.14 -11.33 19.00
CA ILE A 210 8.58 -12.54 19.71
C ILE A 210 9.26 -13.53 18.75
N TYR A 211 8.67 -13.71 17.57
CA TYR A 211 9.26 -14.55 16.52
C TYR A 211 10.65 -14.03 16.10
N ILE A 212 10.79 -12.72 15.86
CA ILE A 212 12.07 -12.11 15.47
C ILE A 212 13.12 -12.33 16.56
N ILE A 213 12.81 -12.03 17.80
CA ILE A 213 13.74 -12.18 18.93
C ILE A 213 14.21 -13.63 19.07
N LYS A 214 13.28 -14.60 18.86
CA LYS A 214 13.57 -16.02 19.10
C LYS A 214 14.26 -16.69 17.91
N TYR A 215 13.84 -16.37 16.68
CA TYR A 215 14.18 -17.15 15.47
C TYR A 215 15.02 -16.39 14.44
N VAL A 216 15.30 -15.10 14.64
CA VAL A 216 16.09 -14.29 13.71
C VAL A 216 17.34 -13.73 14.39
N PRO A 217 18.41 -14.54 14.50
CA PRO A 217 19.63 -14.14 15.22
C PRO A 217 20.28 -12.87 14.69
N GLU A 218 20.15 -12.61 13.38
CA GLU A 218 20.69 -11.42 12.70
C GLU A 218 20.08 -10.12 13.22
N LEU A 219 18.86 -10.18 13.76
CA LEU A 219 18.13 -9.04 14.31
C LEU A 219 18.25 -8.95 15.85
N ARG A 220 19.17 -9.65 16.47
CA ARG A 220 19.45 -9.48 17.90
C ARG A 220 20.21 -8.18 18.11
N LEU A 221 19.47 -7.13 18.49
CA LEU A 221 19.98 -5.81 18.75
C LEU A 221 20.74 -5.77 20.09
N LYS A 222 21.92 -5.12 20.07
CA LYS A 222 22.70 -4.79 21.26
C LYS A 222 22.30 -3.42 21.78
N ALA A 223 22.67 -3.06 23.00
CA ALA A 223 22.37 -1.75 23.59
C ALA A 223 22.88 -0.58 22.73
N ASP A 224 24.03 -0.73 22.06
CA ASP A 224 24.59 0.29 21.17
C ASP A 224 23.78 0.47 19.87
N ASP A 225 23.07 -0.55 19.43
CA ASP A 225 22.23 -0.47 18.21
C ASP A 225 20.99 0.42 18.42
N TRP A 226 20.57 0.62 19.67
CA TRP A 226 19.47 1.52 20.05
C TRP A 226 19.85 2.98 20.18
N ARG A 227 21.13 3.33 19.97
CA ARG A 227 21.55 4.74 19.99
C ARG A 227 21.02 5.45 18.76
N PHE A 228 20.32 6.57 18.96
CA PHE A 228 19.88 7.41 17.86
C PHE A 228 21.09 8.00 17.12
N ARG A 229 21.19 7.70 15.83
CA ARG A 229 22.27 8.17 14.96
C ARG A 229 21.68 9.07 13.88
N SER A 230 21.92 10.37 13.99
CA SER A 230 21.33 11.37 13.10
C SER A 230 21.61 11.14 11.61
N GLU A 231 22.80 10.63 11.28
CA GLU A 231 23.16 10.32 9.89
C GLU A 231 22.36 9.15 9.31
N ILE A 232 22.09 8.11 10.12
CA ILE A 232 21.25 6.99 9.74
C ILE A 232 19.80 7.46 9.62
N ALA A 233 19.31 8.13 10.65
CA ALA A 233 17.95 8.69 10.68
C ALA A 233 17.68 9.61 9.48
N LYS A 234 18.63 10.48 9.11
CA LYS A 234 18.51 11.34 7.94
C LYS A 234 18.33 10.54 6.64
N LYS A 235 19.09 9.46 6.45
CA LYS A 235 18.98 8.62 5.26
C LYS A 235 17.63 7.89 5.21
N GLU A 236 17.16 7.38 6.34
CA GLU A 236 15.88 6.70 6.47
C GLU A 236 14.70 7.66 6.22
N ILE A 237 14.75 8.87 6.77
CA ILE A 237 13.75 9.93 6.57
C ILE A 237 13.71 10.40 5.12
N LEU A 238 14.85 10.56 4.46
CA LEU A 238 14.95 10.99 3.06
C LEU A 238 14.30 10.01 2.07
N VAL A 239 14.16 8.75 2.45
CA VAL A 239 13.45 7.74 1.65
C VAL A 239 12.04 7.54 2.21
N GLY A 240 11.89 7.45 3.52
CA GLY A 240 10.63 7.13 4.19
C GLY A 240 9.54 8.18 4.00
N ILE A 241 9.86 9.47 4.24
CA ILE A 241 8.86 10.55 4.06
C ILE A 241 8.32 10.61 2.64
N PRO A 242 9.14 10.64 1.57
CA PRO A 242 8.64 10.61 0.22
C PRO A 242 7.80 9.37 -0.10
N MET A 243 8.17 8.19 0.43
CA MET A 243 7.37 6.97 0.26
C MET A 243 6.02 7.06 0.97
N GLY A 244 5.97 7.63 2.17
CA GLY A 244 4.71 7.88 2.89
C GLY A 244 3.82 8.89 2.16
N LEU A 245 4.37 10.03 1.75
CA LEU A 245 3.65 11.07 1.02
C LEU A 245 3.06 10.58 -0.31
N GLN A 246 3.69 9.60 -0.94
CA GLN A 246 3.19 8.98 -2.16
C GLN A 246 1.78 8.38 -1.97
N TYR A 247 1.51 7.74 -0.83
CA TYR A 247 0.17 7.22 -0.51
C TYR A 247 -0.84 8.37 -0.35
N SER A 248 -0.44 9.46 0.29
CA SER A 248 -1.27 10.66 0.43
C SER A 248 -1.59 11.28 -0.94
N ILE A 249 -0.61 11.39 -1.83
CA ILE A 249 -0.78 11.87 -3.20
C ILE A 249 -1.76 10.98 -3.97
N THR A 250 -1.65 9.67 -3.83
CA THR A 250 -2.57 8.72 -4.47
C THR A 250 -3.99 8.87 -3.93
N ALA A 251 -4.15 9.04 -2.60
CA ALA A 251 -5.45 9.28 -1.96
C ALA A 251 -6.13 10.52 -2.54
N ILE A 252 -5.42 11.65 -2.61
CA ILE A 252 -5.93 12.90 -3.18
C ILE A 252 -6.36 12.69 -4.63
N GLY A 253 -5.55 12.00 -5.43
CA GLY A 253 -5.88 11.70 -6.83
C GLY A 253 -7.15 10.85 -6.97
N THR A 254 -7.36 9.87 -6.10
CA THR A 254 -8.59 9.06 -6.08
C THR A 254 -9.81 9.90 -5.71
N MET A 255 -9.68 10.83 -4.75
CA MET A 255 -10.76 11.77 -4.38
C MET A 255 -11.16 12.68 -5.56
N MET A 256 -10.22 13.14 -6.37
CA MET A 256 -10.51 13.95 -7.56
C MET A 256 -11.32 13.16 -8.60
N VAL A 257 -10.97 11.90 -8.83
CA VAL A 257 -11.74 11.02 -9.72
C VAL A 257 -13.13 10.76 -9.17
N GLN A 258 -13.24 10.50 -7.86
CA GLN A 258 -14.53 10.29 -7.19
C GLN A 258 -15.43 11.54 -7.32
N SER A 259 -14.87 12.74 -7.17
CA SER A 259 -15.60 13.99 -7.36
C SER A 259 -16.14 14.12 -8.79
N ALA A 260 -15.35 13.76 -9.80
CA ALA A 260 -15.82 13.75 -11.19
C ALA A 260 -16.95 12.74 -11.41
N GLN A 261 -16.87 11.55 -10.81
CA GLN A 261 -17.95 10.55 -10.89
C GLN A 261 -19.23 11.05 -10.20
N ASN A 262 -19.12 11.74 -9.08
CA ASN A 262 -20.28 12.32 -8.39
C ASN A 262 -21.04 13.33 -9.28
N ILE A 263 -20.34 14.13 -10.09
CA ILE A 263 -20.93 15.06 -11.05
C ILE A 263 -21.69 14.32 -12.15
N LEU A 264 -21.24 13.11 -12.53
CA LEU A 264 -21.86 12.27 -13.57
C LEU A 264 -23.11 11.52 -13.08
N GLY A 265 -23.35 11.49 -11.76
CA GLY A 265 -24.55 10.93 -11.16
C GLY A 265 -24.35 9.57 -10.50
N SER A 266 -25.42 9.08 -9.84
CA SER A 266 -25.39 7.91 -8.97
C SER A 266 -25.01 6.61 -9.70
N TYR A 267 -25.43 6.42 -10.93
CA TYR A 267 -25.05 5.24 -11.73
C TYR A 267 -23.56 5.21 -12.05
N ALA A 268 -22.96 6.37 -12.34
CA ALA A 268 -21.52 6.49 -12.55
C ALA A 268 -20.73 6.16 -11.28
N VAL A 269 -21.19 6.64 -10.14
CA VAL A 269 -20.58 6.33 -8.83
C VAL A 269 -20.68 4.84 -8.51
N ALA A 270 -21.84 4.23 -8.72
CA ALA A 270 -22.03 2.80 -8.47
C ALA A 270 -21.13 1.95 -9.39
N ALA A 271 -21.08 2.30 -10.68
CA ALA A 271 -20.24 1.62 -11.66
C ALA A 271 -18.74 1.76 -11.34
N PHE A 272 -18.30 2.97 -11.01
CA PHE A 272 -16.92 3.23 -10.60
C PHE A 272 -16.56 2.43 -9.34
N THR A 273 -17.43 2.41 -8.34
CA THR A 273 -17.18 1.68 -7.09
C THR A 273 -17.05 0.18 -7.32
N ALA A 274 -17.93 -0.42 -8.10
CA ALA A 274 -17.87 -1.85 -8.44
C ALA A 274 -16.65 -2.17 -9.30
N GLY A 275 -16.36 -1.36 -10.32
CA GLY A 275 -15.21 -1.51 -11.19
C GLY A 275 -13.88 -1.38 -10.43
N ASN A 276 -13.78 -0.42 -9.52
CA ASN A 276 -12.61 -0.22 -8.69
C ASN A 276 -12.34 -1.40 -7.74
N LYS A 277 -13.38 -2.04 -7.19
CA LYS A 277 -13.22 -3.28 -6.40
C LYS A 277 -12.65 -4.42 -7.23
N ILE A 278 -13.11 -4.57 -8.48
CA ILE A 278 -12.56 -5.57 -9.41
C ILE A 278 -11.10 -5.23 -9.71
N GLU A 279 -10.81 -4.00 -10.12
CA GLU A 279 -9.46 -3.53 -10.41
C GLU A 279 -8.50 -3.78 -9.24
N ASN A 280 -8.89 -3.42 -8.02
CA ASN A 280 -8.03 -3.55 -6.83
C ASN A 280 -7.56 -4.98 -6.57
N ILE A 281 -8.37 -6.00 -6.84
CA ILE A 281 -7.97 -7.40 -6.67
C ILE A 281 -6.81 -7.75 -7.62
N PHE A 282 -6.93 -7.39 -8.90
CA PHE A 282 -5.93 -7.72 -9.91
C PHE A 282 -4.65 -6.86 -9.80
N THR A 283 -4.79 -5.63 -9.34
CA THR A 283 -3.64 -4.71 -9.22
C THR A 283 -2.74 -5.00 -8.03
N GLN A 284 -3.17 -5.82 -7.06
CA GLN A 284 -2.34 -6.23 -5.92
C GLN A 284 -1.04 -6.94 -6.34
N ALA A 285 -1.03 -7.60 -7.49
CA ALA A 285 0.18 -8.22 -8.02
C ALA A 285 1.25 -7.19 -8.40
N TYR A 286 0.86 -6.06 -8.98
CA TYR A 286 1.82 -4.98 -9.31
C TYR A 286 2.40 -4.34 -8.07
N VAL A 287 1.58 -4.14 -7.03
CA VAL A 287 2.04 -3.66 -5.71
C VAL A 287 3.04 -4.64 -5.10
N ALA A 288 2.77 -5.95 -5.19
CA ALA A 288 3.68 -6.98 -4.71
C ALA A 288 5.00 -7.01 -5.48
N ILE A 289 4.97 -6.89 -6.82
CA ILE A 289 6.17 -6.76 -7.66
C ILE A 289 6.96 -5.51 -7.26
N GLY A 290 6.29 -4.38 -7.03
CA GLY A 290 6.91 -3.15 -6.56
C GLY A 290 7.66 -3.36 -5.24
N THR A 291 7.01 -3.92 -4.23
CA THR A 291 7.61 -4.25 -2.92
C THR A 291 8.82 -5.17 -3.08
N THR A 292 8.72 -6.17 -3.94
CA THR A 292 9.82 -7.09 -4.26
C THR A 292 11.00 -6.35 -4.86
N MET A 293 10.74 -5.47 -5.83
CA MET A 293 11.79 -4.70 -6.51
C MET A 293 12.49 -3.72 -5.57
N ALA A 294 11.77 -3.14 -4.60
CA ALA A 294 12.39 -2.31 -3.56
C ALA A 294 13.42 -3.11 -2.76
N THR A 295 13.04 -4.29 -2.27
CA THR A 295 13.96 -5.15 -1.49
C THR A 295 15.10 -5.71 -2.34
N TYR A 296 14.78 -6.25 -3.52
CA TYR A 296 15.77 -6.83 -4.42
C TYR A 296 16.84 -5.81 -4.82
N ASN A 297 16.43 -4.62 -5.24
CA ASN A 297 17.35 -3.57 -5.64
C ASN A 297 18.16 -3.04 -4.46
N ALA A 298 17.53 -2.86 -3.29
CA ALA A 298 18.22 -2.39 -2.09
C ALA A 298 19.37 -3.34 -1.71
N GLN A 299 19.13 -4.66 -1.65
CA GLN A 299 20.18 -5.64 -1.35
C GLN A 299 21.28 -5.66 -2.42
N ASN A 300 20.92 -5.62 -3.70
CA ASN A 300 21.92 -5.66 -4.78
C ASN A 300 22.73 -4.37 -4.90
N ILE A 301 22.15 -3.21 -4.60
CA ILE A 301 22.90 -1.93 -4.49
C ILE A 301 23.86 -1.99 -3.29
N GLY A 302 23.41 -2.49 -2.14
CA GLY A 302 24.27 -2.72 -0.99
C GLY A 302 25.47 -3.60 -1.31
N ALA A 303 25.26 -4.67 -2.06
CA ALA A 303 26.30 -5.57 -2.54
C ALA A 303 27.13 -5.00 -3.73
N ARG A 304 26.87 -3.79 -4.19
CA ARG A 304 27.51 -3.13 -5.35
C ARG A 304 27.33 -3.91 -6.68
N LYS A 305 26.24 -4.68 -6.79
CA LYS A 305 25.93 -5.54 -7.96
C LYS A 305 24.91 -4.86 -8.90
N LEU A 306 25.32 -3.76 -9.54
CA LEU A 306 24.44 -2.95 -10.41
C LEU A 306 23.90 -3.78 -11.61
N ASP A 307 24.68 -4.69 -12.17
CA ASP A 307 24.23 -5.57 -13.26
C ASP A 307 23.07 -6.48 -12.82
N ARG A 308 23.07 -6.94 -11.57
CA ARG A 308 21.96 -7.70 -11.02
C ARG A 308 20.70 -6.86 -10.84
N VAL A 309 20.84 -5.58 -10.48
CA VAL A 309 19.71 -4.64 -10.46
C VAL A 309 19.06 -4.55 -11.84
N ARG A 310 19.86 -4.42 -12.90
CA ARG A 310 19.37 -4.42 -14.29
C ARG A 310 18.67 -5.73 -14.67
N GLN A 311 19.28 -6.87 -14.34
CA GLN A 311 18.68 -8.18 -14.55
C GLN A 311 17.37 -8.38 -13.77
N GLY A 312 17.30 -7.82 -12.54
CA GLY A 312 16.09 -7.82 -11.72
C GLY A 312 14.95 -7.04 -12.35
N PHE A 313 15.22 -5.83 -12.85
CA PHE A 313 14.21 -5.05 -13.59
C PHE A 313 13.73 -5.79 -14.83
N ASN A 314 14.63 -6.37 -15.63
CA ASN A 314 14.24 -7.16 -16.80
C ASN A 314 13.35 -8.34 -16.42
N SER A 315 13.70 -9.07 -15.34
CA SER A 315 12.91 -10.19 -14.84
C SER A 315 11.53 -9.73 -14.34
N ALA A 316 11.48 -8.64 -13.58
CA ALA A 316 10.23 -8.06 -13.10
C ALA A 316 9.33 -7.59 -14.24
N HIS A 317 9.90 -7.01 -15.30
CA HIS A 317 9.13 -6.59 -16.47
C HIS A 317 8.58 -7.79 -17.24
N ILE A 318 9.32 -8.87 -17.41
CA ILE A 318 8.80 -10.11 -18.02
C ILE A 318 7.61 -10.64 -17.21
N ILE A 319 7.77 -10.79 -15.89
CA ILE A 319 6.70 -11.26 -14.99
C ILE A 319 5.48 -10.34 -15.06
N GLY A 320 5.70 -9.04 -14.87
CA GLY A 320 4.60 -8.07 -14.76
C GLY A 320 3.89 -7.80 -16.08
N ILE A 321 4.58 -7.77 -17.22
CA ILE A 321 3.97 -7.62 -18.53
C ILE A 321 3.17 -8.88 -18.89
N THR A 322 3.73 -10.08 -18.64
CA THR A 322 2.98 -11.32 -18.83
C THR A 322 1.70 -11.35 -18.01
N TYR A 323 1.80 -11.00 -16.73
CA TYR A 323 0.64 -10.90 -15.84
C TYR A 323 -0.36 -9.84 -16.35
N ALA A 324 0.12 -8.67 -16.80
CA ALA A 324 -0.72 -7.60 -17.33
C ALA A 324 -1.51 -8.01 -18.57
N ILE A 325 -0.86 -8.73 -19.49
CA ILE A 325 -1.53 -9.24 -20.70
C ILE A 325 -2.59 -10.28 -20.33
N VAL A 326 -2.23 -11.26 -19.49
CA VAL A 326 -3.16 -12.33 -19.10
C VAL A 326 -4.37 -11.75 -18.34
N THR A 327 -4.13 -10.94 -17.32
CA THR A 327 -5.22 -10.35 -16.52
C THR A 327 -5.98 -9.29 -17.30
N GLY A 328 -5.31 -8.52 -18.16
CA GLY A 328 -5.94 -7.55 -19.05
C GLY A 328 -6.93 -8.23 -20.00
N VAL A 329 -6.53 -9.34 -20.63
CA VAL A 329 -7.42 -10.14 -21.49
C VAL A 329 -8.59 -10.71 -20.68
N ILE A 330 -8.32 -11.29 -19.50
CA ILE A 330 -9.38 -11.85 -18.64
C ILE A 330 -10.39 -10.76 -18.27
N ILE A 331 -9.95 -9.61 -17.81
CA ILE A 331 -10.83 -8.52 -17.37
C ILE A 331 -11.56 -7.91 -18.57
N PHE A 332 -10.89 -7.75 -19.71
CA PHE A 332 -11.49 -7.17 -20.91
C PHE A 332 -12.70 -7.99 -21.42
N PHE A 333 -12.60 -9.31 -21.39
CA PHE A 333 -13.68 -10.19 -21.89
C PHE A 333 -14.66 -10.61 -20.79
N PHE A 334 -14.19 -10.79 -19.55
CA PHE A 334 -14.98 -11.38 -18.47
C PHE A 334 -15.27 -10.40 -17.33
N GLY A 335 -14.70 -9.18 -17.33
CA GLY A 335 -14.85 -8.22 -16.24
C GLY A 335 -16.30 -7.85 -15.93
N LYS A 336 -17.15 -7.75 -16.97
CA LYS A 336 -18.59 -7.49 -16.79
C LYS A 336 -19.30 -8.58 -15.96
N TYR A 337 -18.87 -9.83 -16.07
CA TYR A 337 -19.50 -10.92 -15.31
C TYR A 337 -19.13 -10.86 -13.83
N LEU A 338 -17.95 -10.35 -13.50
CA LEU A 338 -17.56 -10.12 -12.11
C LEU A 338 -18.36 -8.99 -11.46
N SER A 339 -18.90 -8.06 -12.26
CA SER A 339 -19.71 -6.96 -11.73
C SER A 339 -21.06 -7.43 -11.14
N TYR A 340 -21.61 -8.57 -11.60
CA TYR A 340 -22.82 -9.16 -11.02
C TYR A 340 -22.64 -9.59 -9.55
N LEU A 341 -21.39 -9.73 -9.07
CA LEU A 341 -21.12 -10.00 -7.66
C LEU A 341 -21.36 -8.76 -6.77
N PHE A 342 -21.38 -7.57 -7.37
CA PHE A 342 -21.46 -6.30 -6.64
C PHE A 342 -22.72 -5.49 -6.95
N ILE A 343 -23.38 -5.78 -8.08
CA ILE A 343 -24.54 -5.02 -8.60
C ILE A 343 -25.74 -5.95 -8.66
N SER A 344 -26.77 -5.67 -7.86
CA SER A 344 -28.08 -6.35 -7.90
C SER A 344 -29.15 -5.45 -8.51
N ASP A 345 -29.18 -4.17 -8.11
CA ASP A 345 -30.20 -3.22 -8.53
C ASP A 345 -29.74 -2.39 -9.73
N ASN A 346 -30.66 -2.03 -10.60
CA ASN A 346 -30.39 -1.25 -11.83
C ASN A 346 -29.25 -1.82 -12.67
N ALA A 347 -29.14 -3.15 -12.72
CA ALA A 347 -28.06 -3.84 -13.41
C ALA A 347 -28.00 -3.52 -14.91
N ALA A 348 -29.16 -3.25 -15.54
CA ALA A 348 -29.22 -2.92 -16.95
C ALA A 348 -28.48 -1.61 -17.30
N GLU A 349 -28.51 -0.63 -16.43
CA GLU A 349 -27.85 0.67 -16.61
C GLU A 349 -26.41 0.66 -16.11
N VAL A 350 -26.16 0.02 -14.97
CA VAL A 350 -24.86 0.10 -14.26
C VAL A 350 -23.83 -0.84 -14.86
N ILE A 351 -24.20 -2.07 -15.24
CA ILE A 351 -23.23 -3.07 -15.74
C ILE A 351 -22.51 -2.63 -17.03
N PRO A 352 -23.18 -2.01 -18.03
CA PRO A 352 -22.45 -1.47 -19.19
C PRO A 352 -21.42 -0.40 -18.83
N MET A 353 -21.70 0.39 -17.78
CA MET A 353 -20.76 1.38 -17.29
C MET A 353 -19.58 0.71 -16.58
N VAL A 354 -19.79 -0.33 -15.76
CA VAL A 354 -18.70 -1.13 -15.18
C VAL A 354 -17.85 -1.77 -16.28
N ASP A 355 -18.49 -2.35 -17.31
CA ASP A 355 -17.77 -2.95 -18.45
C ASP A 355 -16.87 -1.93 -19.15
N THR A 356 -17.37 -0.70 -19.36
CA THR A 356 -16.56 0.41 -19.90
C THR A 356 -15.36 0.72 -19.00
N TYR A 357 -15.58 0.85 -17.69
CA TYR A 357 -14.52 1.15 -16.73
C TYR A 357 -13.43 0.07 -16.74
N VAL A 358 -13.81 -1.19 -16.54
CA VAL A 358 -12.85 -2.30 -16.44
C VAL A 358 -12.07 -2.51 -17.73
N LYS A 359 -12.68 -2.28 -18.90
CA LYS A 359 -11.98 -2.31 -20.18
C LYS A 359 -10.98 -1.17 -20.33
N CYS A 360 -11.35 0.05 -19.92
CA CYS A 360 -10.43 1.19 -19.91
C CYS A 360 -9.19 0.88 -19.09
N VAL A 361 -9.32 0.39 -17.84
CA VAL A 361 -8.18 0.15 -16.97
C VAL A 361 -7.37 -1.06 -17.43
N ALA A 362 -8.00 -2.14 -17.93
CA ALA A 362 -7.34 -3.37 -18.34
C ALA A 362 -6.30 -3.14 -19.46
N VAL A 363 -6.61 -2.30 -20.43
CA VAL A 363 -5.70 -1.94 -21.54
C VAL A 363 -4.42 -1.25 -21.03
N PHE A 364 -4.49 -0.58 -19.88
CA PHE A 364 -3.36 0.20 -19.32
C PHE A 364 -2.66 -0.49 -18.14
N PHE A 365 -2.84 -1.78 -17.94
CA PHE A 365 -2.14 -2.53 -16.90
C PHE A 365 -0.62 -2.60 -17.12
N ILE A 366 -0.15 -2.53 -18.38
CA ILE A 366 1.30 -2.46 -18.66
C ILE A 366 1.90 -1.15 -18.12
N PRO A 367 1.39 0.06 -18.42
CA PRO A 367 1.82 1.28 -17.76
C PRO A 367 1.76 1.21 -16.22
N LEU A 368 0.71 0.65 -15.65
CA LEU A 368 0.58 0.47 -14.19
C LEU A 368 1.68 -0.42 -13.62
N HIS A 369 2.05 -1.51 -14.34
CA HIS A 369 3.19 -2.33 -13.95
C HIS A 369 4.48 -1.51 -13.90
N PHE A 370 4.78 -0.73 -14.95
CA PHE A 370 5.98 0.13 -14.97
C PHE A 370 5.97 1.13 -13.82
N VAL A 371 4.84 1.75 -13.51
CA VAL A 371 4.71 2.65 -12.37
C VAL A 371 5.12 1.95 -11.08
N ASN A 372 4.58 0.77 -10.77
CA ASN A 372 4.88 0.08 -9.52
C ASN A 372 6.31 -0.45 -9.47
N ALA A 373 6.78 -1.12 -10.52
CA ALA A 373 8.09 -1.75 -10.55
C ALA A 373 9.24 -0.73 -10.53
N LEU A 374 9.16 0.33 -11.35
CA LEU A 374 10.21 1.35 -11.43
C LEU A 374 10.20 2.25 -10.19
N ARG A 375 9.02 2.71 -9.75
CA ARG A 375 8.87 3.57 -8.58
C ARG A 375 9.52 2.93 -7.34
N ASN A 376 9.07 1.77 -6.96
CA ASN A 376 9.57 1.07 -5.78
C ASN A 376 11.01 0.57 -5.98
N GLY A 377 11.36 0.15 -7.20
CA GLY A 377 12.73 -0.26 -7.51
C GLY A 377 13.74 0.86 -7.36
N ILE A 378 13.40 2.09 -7.80
CA ILE A 378 14.23 3.29 -7.63
C ILE A 378 14.31 3.70 -6.15
N GLN A 379 13.19 3.60 -5.41
CA GLN A 379 13.16 3.83 -3.97
C GLN A 379 14.09 2.86 -3.23
N GLY A 380 14.10 1.58 -3.60
CA GLY A 380 15.04 0.57 -3.07
C GLY A 380 16.51 0.91 -3.34
N MET A 381 16.80 1.62 -4.42
CA MET A 381 18.14 2.13 -4.70
C MET A 381 18.53 3.33 -3.82
N GLY A 382 17.61 3.85 -2.98
CA GLY A 382 17.84 4.96 -2.05
C GLY A 382 17.40 6.33 -2.57
N TYR A 383 16.69 6.41 -3.70
CA TYR A 383 16.15 7.66 -4.23
C TYR A 383 14.67 7.81 -3.85
N GLY A 384 14.38 8.57 -2.78
CA GLY A 384 13.00 8.81 -2.34
C GLY A 384 12.29 9.89 -3.15
N LEU A 385 12.95 11.05 -3.38
CA LEU A 385 12.35 12.24 -3.99
C LEU A 385 11.97 12.06 -5.46
N LEU A 386 12.82 11.42 -6.28
CA LEU A 386 12.56 11.27 -7.70
C LEU A 386 11.25 10.49 -7.96
N PRO A 387 11.01 9.31 -7.36
CA PRO A 387 9.74 8.61 -7.54
C PRO A 387 8.52 9.37 -6.98
N MET A 388 8.71 10.19 -5.94
CA MET A 388 7.65 11.06 -5.42
C MET A 388 7.22 12.10 -6.47
N LEU A 389 8.16 12.69 -7.23
CA LEU A 389 7.84 13.60 -8.33
C LEU A 389 7.01 12.93 -9.43
N ALA A 390 7.25 11.64 -9.71
CA ALA A 390 6.39 10.89 -10.61
C ALA A 390 4.97 10.71 -10.03
N GLY A 391 4.84 10.61 -8.70
CA GLY A 391 3.54 10.63 -8.02
C GLY A 391 2.80 11.97 -8.21
N VAL A 392 3.53 13.09 -8.16
CA VAL A 392 2.94 14.41 -8.44
C VAL A 392 2.47 14.52 -9.91
N ALA A 393 3.24 13.99 -10.86
CA ALA A 393 2.81 13.93 -12.26
C ALA A 393 1.58 13.04 -12.44
N GLU A 394 1.51 11.91 -11.71
CA GLU A 394 0.33 11.04 -11.66
C GLU A 394 -0.90 11.79 -11.14
N LEU A 395 -0.76 12.54 -10.05
CA LEU A 395 -1.83 13.36 -9.49
C LEU A 395 -2.32 14.41 -10.49
N ALA A 396 -1.39 15.14 -11.13
CA ALA A 396 -1.73 16.14 -12.13
C ALA A 396 -2.46 15.53 -13.34
N GLY A 397 -1.96 14.42 -13.87
CA GLY A 397 -2.59 13.71 -14.99
C GLY A 397 -3.99 13.21 -14.64
N ARG A 398 -4.16 12.62 -13.46
CA ARG A 398 -5.45 12.14 -12.96
C ARG A 398 -6.43 13.29 -12.74
N GLY A 399 -5.99 14.37 -12.09
CA GLY A 399 -6.82 15.52 -11.79
C GLY A 399 -7.27 16.27 -13.05
N ILE A 400 -6.35 16.55 -13.99
CA ILE A 400 -6.67 17.23 -15.25
C ILE A 400 -7.67 16.40 -16.05
N THR A 401 -7.42 15.10 -16.22
CA THR A 401 -8.32 14.22 -16.98
C THR A 401 -9.70 14.15 -16.33
N ALA A 402 -9.77 14.01 -14.99
CA ALA A 402 -11.03 14.00 -14.25
C ALA A 402 -11.81 15.30 -14.39
N MET A 403 -11.14 16.47 -14.29
CA MET A 403 -11.78 17.78 -14.44
C MET A 403 -12.32 17.98 -15.87
N VAL A 404 -11.55 17.63 -16.88
CA VAL A 404 -11.98 17.73 -18.30
C VAL A 404 -13.17 16.80 -18.54
N ALA A 405 -13.12 15.58 -18.03
CA ALA A 405 -14.21 14.62 -18.14
C ALA A 405 -15.50 15.12 -17.47
N ALA A 406 -15.38 15.71 -16.29
CA ALA A 406 -16.52 16.30 -15.57
C ALA A 406 -17.12 17.49 -16.34
N ALA A 407 -16.30 18.39 -16.89
CA ALA A 407 -16.74 19.52 -17.67
C ALA A 407 -17.51 19.12 -18.93
N HIS A 408 -17.08 18.03 -19.60
CA HIS A 408 -17.73 17.49 -20.78
C HIS A 408 -18.79 16.42 -20.45
N LYS A 409 -19.08 16.15 -19.18
CA LYS A 409 -20.00 15.10 -18.72
C LYS A 409 -19.72 13.73 -19.35
N SER A 410 -18.44 13.41 -19.55
CA SER A 410 -18.00 12.17 -20.20
C SER A 410 -17.63 11.11 -19.18
N TYR A 411 -18.43 10.05 -19.07
CA TYR A 411 -18.12 8.89 -18.23
C TYR A 411 -16.86 8.16 -18.70
N PHE A 412 -16.71 7.98 -20.02
CA PHE A 412 -15.51 7.38 -20.61
C PHE A 412 -14.26 8.20 -20.27
N GLY A 413 -14.32 9.53 -20.36
CA GLY A 413 -13.23 10.42 -19.96
C GLY A 413 -12.86 10.24 -18.49
N ALA A 414 -13.84 10.11 -17.60
CA ALA A 414 -13.60 9.87 -16.18
C ALA A 414 -12.97 8.49 -15.92
N CYS A 415 -13.33 7.46 -16.68
CA CYS A 415 -12.69 6.15 -16.63
C CYS A 415 -11.21 6.19 -17.07
N MET A 416 -10.85 7.12 -17.96
CA MET A 416 -9.49 7.29 -18.46
C MET A 416 -8.57 8.07 -17.51
N ALA A 417 -9.09 8.62 -16.41
CA ALA A 417 -8.30 9.45 -15.49
C ALA A 417 -7.11 8.69 -14.86
N SER A 418 -7.33 7.47 -14.35
CA SER A 418 -6.26 6.63 -13.82
C SER A 418 -5.32 6.09 -14.91
N PRO A 419 -5.80 5.53 -16.04
CA PRO A 419 -4.95 5.15 -17.16
C PRO A 419 -4.00 6.24 -17.65
N MET A 420 -4.49 7.45 -17.85
CA MET A 420 -3.66 8.58 -18.31
C MET A 420 -2.61 8.97 -17.27
N ALA A 421 -2.95 8.93 -15.99
CA ALA A 421 -2.01 9.15 -14.90
C ALA A 421 -0.89 8.09 -14.89
N TRP A 422 -1.20 6.82 -15.14
CA TRP A 422 -0.20 5.75 -15.22
C TRP A 422 0.73 5.90 -16.41
N VAL A 423 0.22 6.33 -17.56
CA VAL A 423 1.05 6.61 -18.75
C VAL A 423 2.04 7.74 -18.46
N LEU A 424 1.57 8.85 -17.88
CA LEU A 424 2.42 9.99 -17.55
C LEU A 424 3.48 9.63 -16.51
N ALA A 425 3.07 9.02 -15.40
CA ALA A 425 3.98 8.61 -14.34
C ALA A 425 4.95 7.51 -14.81
N GLY A 426 4.47 6.53 -15.57
CA GLY A 426 5.30 5.45 -16.13
C GLY A 426 6.35 5.97 -17.08
N GLY A 427 5.97 6.89 -17.99
CA GLY A 427 6.91 7.55 -18.91
C GLY A 427 8.00 8.33 -18.18
N LEU A 428 7.61 9.12 -17.15
CA LEU A 428 8.57 9.86 -16.33
C LEU A 428 9.49 8.92 -15.54
N LEU A 429 8.98 7.84 -14.99
CA LEU A 429 9.77 6.85 -14.25
C LEU A 429 10.76 6.11 -15.15
N ILE A 430 10.44 5.86 -16.41
CA ILE A 430 11.38 5.29 -17.39
C ILE A 430 12.57 6.23 -17.58
N VAL A 431 12.32 7.53 -17.75
CA VAL A 431 13.40 8.54 -17.87
C VAL A 431 14.23 8.56 -16.57
N MET A 432 13.58 8.60 -15.42
CA MET A 432 14.25 8.57 -14.11
C MET A 432 15.09 7.31 -13.92
N TYR A 433 14.63 6.15 -14.39
CA TYR A 433 15.38 4.90 -14.33
C TYR A 433 16.73 5.02 -15.03
N PHE A 434 16.78 5.53 -16.26
CA PHE A 434 18.03 5.71 -16.98
C PHE A 434 18.96 6.71 -16.29
N TYR A 435 18.40 7.80 -15.75
CA TYR A 435 19.18 8.76 -14.97
C TYR A 435 19.78 8.10 -13.72
N VAL A 436 18.97 7.40 -12.93
CA VAL A 436 19.39 6.75 -11.69
C VAL A 436 20.43 5.66 -11.94
N MET A 437 20.25 4.85 -12.99
CA MET A 437 21.22 3.81 -13.34
C MET A 437 22.58 4.42 -13.74
N LYS A 438 22.59 5.55 -14.46
CA LYS A 438 23.81 6.27 -14.81
C LYS A 438 24.48 6.87 -13.58
N ASP A 439 23.70 7.49 -12.69
CA ASP A 439 24.22 8.09 -11.44
C ASP A 439 24.78 7.01 -10.50
N MET A 440 24.08 5.89 -10.35
CA MET A 440 24.55 4.76 -9.54
C MET A 440 25.84 4.13 -10.08
N LYS A 441 25.96 3.99 -11.41
CA LYS A 441 27.20 3.52 -12.02
C LYS A 441 28.38 4.40 -11.61
N ARG A 442 28.20 5.72 -11.68
CA ARG A 442 29.22 6.71 -11.27
C ARG A 442 29.53 6.63 -9.76
N ARG A 443 28.50 6.56 -8.88
CA ARG A 443 28.68 6.48 -7.42
C ARG A 443 29.37 5.20 -6.96
N LEU A 444 29.15 4.10 -7.67
CA LEU A 444 29.78 2.81 -7.37
C LEU A 444 31.18 2.67 -8.00
N GLY A 445 31.59 3.60 -8.87
CA GLY A 445 32.87 3.54 -9.55
C GLY A 445 32.94 2.39 -10.58
N LEU A 446 31.82 2.13 -11.27
CA LEU A 446 31.65 1.03 -12.25
C LEU A 446 31.67 1.56 -13.69
#